data_6ad4208ba5976cc277f40f88872d819b
#
_entry.id   6ad4208ba5976cc277f40f88872d819b
#
_cell.length_a   1.000
_cell.length_b   1.000
_cell.length_c   1.000
_cell.angle_alpha   90.00
_cell.angle_beta   90.00
_cell.angle_gamma   90.00
#
_symmetry.space_group_name_H-M   'P 1'
#
loop_
_entity.id
_entity.type
_entity.pdbx_description
1 polymer ?
#
loop_
_entity_poly.entity_id
_entity_poly.type
_entity_poly.pdbx_seq_one_letter_code
_entity_poly.pdbx_strand_id
1 'polypeptide(L)'
;KEAGKSDFWENIMQTMGITEYFQVKELCIQGSKFVNGDAVDTTFPVLSRNRLVDENYWYRTILAKEFMEFFENWLGSGKEREYIKDHAEQTCFLAACRLYGFADRELVTEFYKILCPEQNAAERVGNFWKQAMQCALQYNIKKIVGMEVYYDSQSVSSNSVKLLYRSFLTSDRFHYVPTKAEIEDIAISGIGFSEKDREALIDMMERKYRCERTNGRFIVGELEKAIHTGIPAGELTGYLQKALLSGRRSSYLGDIMEILERAQRTVRKIPLGGYTETEINRAVTKKKVVRVEKKIYPNDPCPCGSGKKYKNCCGRR
;
A
#
# COMPACT_ATOMS: atom_id res chain seq x y z
N LYS A 1 -38.90 -17.73 6.20
CA LYS A 1 -37.93 -18.03 5.11
C LYS A 1 -36.97 -16.85 4.83
N GLU A 2 -37.38 -15.59 5.02
CA GLU A 2 -36.51 -14.41 4.84
C GLU A 2 -35.52 -14.20 5.99
N ALA A 3 -35.94 -14.43 7.24
CA ALA A 3 -35.06 -14.33 8.41
C ALA A 3 -33.85 -15.29 8.31
N GLY A 4 -34.07 -16.54 7.89
CA GLY A 4 -32.98 -17.50 7.72
C GLY A 4 -32.00 -17.18 6.58
N LYS A 5 -32.40 -16.35 5.59
CA LYS A 5 -31.50 -15.83 4.56
C LYS A 5 -30.64 -14.69 5.10
N SER A 6 -31.22 -13.78 5.90
CA SER A 6 -30.46 -12.70 6.54
C SER A 6 -29.36 -13.25 7.44
N ASP A 7 -29.68 -14.22 8.28
CA ASP A 7 -28.70 -14.84 9.18
C ASP A 7 -27.56 -15.55 8.42
N PHE A 8 -27.88 -16.17 7.28
CA PHE A 8 -26.87 -16.78 6.42
C PHE A 8 -25.87 -15.74 5.88
N TRP A 9 -26.38 -14.62 5.34
CA TRP A 9 -25.52 -13.56 4.80
C TRP A 9 -24.68 -12.87 5.88
N GLU A 10 -25.27 -12.59 7.05
CA GLU A 10 -24.54 -12.02 8.18
C GLU A 10 -23.40 -12.96 8.64
N ASN A 11 -23.63 -14.26 8.66
CA ASN A 11 -22.60 -15.25 8.99
C ASN A 11 -21.47 -15.27 7.94
N ILE A 12 -21.79 -15.10 6.64
CA ILE A 12 -20.79 -14.94 5.59
C ILE A 12 -19.90 -13.72 5.89
N MET A 13 -20.50 -12.56 6.22
CA MET A 13 -19.75 -11.35 6.57
C MET A 13 -18.87 -11.55 7.80
N GLN A 14 -19.36 -12.20 8.85
CA GLN A 14 -18.60 -12.45 10.08
C GLN A 14 -17.40 -13.38 9.87
N THR A 15 -17.47 -14.30 8.91
CA THR A 15 -16.40 -15.27 8.61
C THR A 15 -15.44 -14.79 7.54
N MET A 16 -15.82 -13.77 6.78
CA MET A 16 -15.02 -13.18 5.72
C MET A 16 -13.86 -12.40 6.31
N GLY A 17 -12.65 -12.61 5.81
CA GLY A 17 -11.47 -11.83 6.21
C GLY A 17 -11.46 -10.46 5.54
N ILE A 18 -10.72 -9.51 6.12
CA ILE A 18 -10.71 -8.12 5.67
C ILE A 18 -10.33 -7.96 4.18
N THR A 19 -9.41 -8.74 3.68
CA THR A 19 -8.99 -8.64 2.27
C THR A 19 -10.04 -9.19 1.31
N GLU A 20 -10.66 -10.32 1.65
CA GLU A 20 -11.78 -10.86 0.86
C GLU A 20 -12.92 -9.84 0.81
N TYR A 21 -13.24 -9.22 1.94
CA TYR A 21 -14.20 -8.13 2.03
C TYR A 21 -13.91 -7.00 1.04
N PHE A 22 -12.66 -6.50 1.00
CA PHE A 22 -12.32 -5.42 0.09
C PHE A 22 -12.30 -5.83 -1.37
N GLN A 23 -11.91 -7.06 -1.66
CA GLN A 23 -11.99 -7.59 -3.02
C GLN A 23 -13.44 -7.73 -3.50
N VAL A 24 -14.34 -8.14 -2.61
CA VAL A 24 -15.78 -8.16 -2.85
C VAL A 24 -16.31 -6.76 -3.11
N LYS A 25 -15.91 -5.80 -2.29
CA LYS A 25 -16.29 -4.39 -2.47
C LYS A 25 -15.83 -3.85 -3.82
N GLU A 26 -14.61 -4.15 -4.22
CA GLU A 26 -14.08 -3.78 -5.53
C GLU A 26 -14.87 -4.43 -6.69
N LEU A 27 -15.21 -5.72 -6.56
CA LEU A 27 -16.03 -6.43 -7.55
C LEU A 27 -17.44 -5.82 -7.69
N CYS A 28 -18.08 -5.43 -6.59
CA CYS A 28 -19.37 -4.77 -6.62
C CYS A 28 -19.31 -3.42 -7.33
N ILE A 29 -18.22 -2.66 -7.15
CA ILE A 29 -18.03 -1.36 -7.81
C ILE A 29 -17.67 -1.53 -9.30
N GLN A 30 -16.86 -2.51 -9.65
CA GLN A 30 -16.31 -2.69 -11.00
C GLN A 30 -17.07 -3.71 -11.86
N GLY A 31 -18.01 -4.46 -11.28
CA GLY A 31 -18.85 -5.45 -11.95
C GLY A 31 -18.17 -6.79 -12.26
N SER A 32 -16.85 -6.85 -12.36
CA SER A 32 -16.09 -8.11 -12.54
C SER A 32 -14.60 -7.87 -12.39
N LYS A 33 -13.86 -8.89 -11.92
CA LYS A 33 -12.41 -8.84 -11.75
C LYS A 33 -11.77 -10.02 -12.48
N PHE A 34 -10.61 -9.80 -13.10
CA PHE A 34 -9.78 -10.89 -13.59
C PHE A 34 -8.96 -11.46 -12.43
N VAL A 35 -9.17 -12.73 -12.13
CA VAL A 35 -8.36 -13.51 -11.20
C VAL A 35 -7.88 -14.76 -11.94
N ASN A 36 -6.61 -15.15 -11.80
CA ASN A 36 -6.14 -16.42 -12.36
C ASN A 36 -6.93 -17.57 -11.73
N GLY A 37 -7.35 -18.57 -12.53
CA GLY A 37 -8.20 -19.67 -12.13
C GLY A 37 -7.78 -20.38 -10.85
N ASP A 38 -6.49 -20.61 -10.67
CA ASP A 38 -5.94 -21.23 -9.46
C ASP A 38 -5.96 -20.31 -8.22
N ALA A 39 -6.35 -19.05 -8.38
CA ALA A 39 -6.30 -18.05 -7.31
C ALA A 39 -7.68 -17.71 -6.71
N VAL A 40 -8.81 -18.20 -7.24
CA VAL A 40 -10.16 -17.87 -6.72
C VAL A 40 -10.32 -18.34 -5.29
N ASP A 41 -9.97 -19.59 -5.00
CA ASP A 41 -10.08 -20.16 -3.65
C ASP A 41 -9.20 -19.45 -2.62
N THR A 42 -8.07 -18.87 -3.06
CA THR A 42 -7.18 -18.10 -2.19
C THR A 42 -7.59 -16.64 -2.06
N THR A 43 -8.22 -16.09 -3.08
CA THR A 43 -8.69 -14.70 -3.12
C THR A 43 -10.04 -14.53 -2.42
N PHE A 44 -10.93 -15.53 -2.60
CA PHE A 44 -12.30 -15.55 -2.05
C PHE A 44 -12.59 -16.82 -1.26
N PRO A 45 -11.85 -17.11 -0.18
CA PRO A 45 -11.95 -18.39 0.51
C PRO A 45 -13.33 -18.64 1.15
N VAL A 46 -13.99 -17.61 1.63
CA VAL A 46 -15.34 -17.74 2.22
C VAL A 46 -16.41 -17.84 1.14
N LEU A 47 -16.33 -16.98 0.12
CA LEU A 47 -17.31 -16.98 -0.97
C LEU A 47 -17.21 -18.24 -1.83
N SER A 48 -16.01 -18.70 -2.14
CA SER A 48 -15.78 -19.93 -2.90
C SER A 48 -16.33 -21.14 -2.17
N ARG A 49 -16.03 -21.28 -0.87
CA ARG A 49 -16.58 -22.36 -0.03
C ARG A 49 -18.11 -22.37 0.00
N ASN A 50 -18.74 -21.22 -0.07
CA ASN A 50 -20.18 -21.08 -0.10
C ASN A 50 -20.78 -21.02 -1.52
N ARG A 51 -19.98 -21.23 -2.55
CA ARG A 51 -20.37 -21.19 -3.98
C ARG A 51 -21.03 -19.87 -4.40
N LEU A 52 -20.56 -18.77 -3.84
CA LEU A 52 -21.06 -17.42 -4.10
C LEU A 52 -20.20 -16.64 -5.11
N VAL A 53 -19.09 -17.25 -5.51
CA VAL A 53 -18.20 -16.75 -6.57
C VAL A 53 -18.03 -17.85 -7.61
N ASP A 54 -18.05 -17.50 -8.85
CA ASP A 54 -17.83 -18.38 -9.99
C ASP A 54 -16.82 -17.80 -10.94
N GLU A 55 -16.05 -18.67 -11.59
CA GLU A 55 -15.16 -18.33 -12.71
C GLU A 55 -15.81 -18.77 -14.02
N ASN A 56 -16.01 -17.82 -14.88
CA ASN A 56 -16.40 -18.20 -16.24
C ASN A 56 -15.17 -18.57 -17.08
N TYR A 57 -15.42 -19.12 -18.27
CA TYR A 57 -14.42 -19.55 -19.27
C TYR A 57 -13.34 -18.52 -19.65
N TRP A 58 -13.50 -17.25 -19.20
CA TRP A 58 -12.64 -16.11 -19.50
C TRP A 58 -11.85 -15.60 -18.28
N TYR A 59 -11.74 -16.42 -17.23
CA TYR A 59 -11.07 -16.04 -15.99
C TYR A 59 -11.66 -14.77 -15.32
N ARG A 60 -12.97 -14.55 -15.50
CA ARG A 60 -13.69 -13.49 -14.82
C ARG A 60 -14.34 -14.02 -13.56
N THR A 61 -14.03 -13.41 -12.44
CA THR A 61 -14.73 -13.67 -11.19
C THR A 61 -16.08 -12.97 -11.19
N ILE A 62 -17.14 -13.72 -10.95
CA ILE A 62 -18.52 -13.23 -10.91
C ILE A 62 -19.10 -13.59 -9.56
N LEU A 63 -19.63 -12.61 -8.87
CA LEU A 63 -20.36 -12.81 -7.61
C LEU A 63 -21.81 -13.21 -7.87
N ALA A 64 -22.35 -14.05 -6.98
CA ALA A 64 -23.78 -14.36 -7.00
C ALA A 64 -24.60 -13.07 -6.84
N LYS A 65 -25.61 -12.89 -7.69
CA LYS A 65 -26.43 -11.68 -7.73
C LYS A 65 -27.10 -11.37 -6.38
N GLU A 66 -27.65 -12.38 -5.75
CA GLU A 66 -28.30 -12.25 -4.45
C GLU A 66 -27.34 -11.81 -3.36
N PHE A 67 -26.06 -12.23 -3.44
CA PHE A 67 -25.03 -11.78 -2.53
C PHE A 67 -24.65 -10.32 -2.80
N MET A 68 -24.52 -9.92 -4.06
CA MET A 68 -24.24 -8.51 -4.42
C MET A 68 -25.33 -7.57 -3.89
N GLU A 69 -26.60 -7.90 -4.11
CA GLU A 69 -27.74 -7.12 -3.60
C GLU A 69 -27.73 -7.01 -2.06
N PHE A 70 -27.43 -8.11 -1.36
CA PHE A 70 -27.25 -8.08 0.08
C PHE A 70 -26.08 -7.19 0.50
N PHE A 71 -24.92 -7.35 -0.15
CA PHE A 71 -23.69 -6.64 0.20
C PHE A 71 -23.83 -5.12 -0.01
N GLU A 72 -24.45 -4.68 -1.09
CA GLU A 72 -24.76 -3.26 -1.35
C GLU A 72 -25.66 -2.67 -0.25
N ASN A 73 -26.69 -3.38 0.16
CA ASN A 73 -27.54 -2.97 1.27
C ASN A 73 -26.79 -2.93 2.60
N TRP A 74 -25.91 -3.91 2.82
CA TRP A 74 -25.08 -3.99 4.02
C TRP A 74 -24.10 -2.81 4.10
N LEU A 75 -23.44 -2.43 2.99
CA LEU A 75 -22.61 -1.23 2.90
C LEU A 75 -23.39 0.04 3.23
N GLY A 76 -24.60 0.19 2.70
CA GLY A 76 -25.50 1.31 2.97
C GLY A 76 -25.97 1.40 4.43
N SER A 77 -25.91 0.30 5.18
CA SER A 77 -26.34 0.26 6.59
C SER A 77 -25.37 0.87 7.60
N GLY A 78 -24.15 1.22 7.18
CA GLY A 78 -23.10 1.78 8.04
C GLY A 78 -22.35 0.75 8.89
N LYS A 79 -22.62 -0.54 8.74
CA LYS A 79 -21.95 -1.65 9.46
C LYS A 79 -20.46 -1.80 9.08
N GLU A 80 -20.04 -1.21 7.98
CA GLU A 80 -18.66 -1.27 7.48
C GLU A 80 -17.64 -0.82 8.52
N ARG A 81 -17.92 0.27 9.23
CA ARG A 81 -16.99 0.81 10.25
C ARG A 81 -16.77 -0.16 11.41
N GLU A 82 -17.84 -0.83 11.84
CA GLU A 82 -17.78 -1.83 12.89
C GLU A 82 -16.98 -3.06 12.41
N TYR A 83 -17.25 -3.51 11.20
CA TYR A 83 -16.54 -4.62 10.57
C TYR A 83 -15.02 -4.37 10.47
N ILE A 84 -14.60 -3.20 10.00
CA ILE A 84 -13.17 -2.82 9.94
C ILE A 84 -12.55 -2.78 11.34
N LYS A 85 -13.27 -2.29 12.34
CA LYS A 85 -12.83 -2.24 13.74
C LYS A 85 -12.68 -3.64 14.33
N ASP A 86 -13.56 -4.57 14.00
CA ASP A 86 -13.50 -5.97 14.44
C ASP A 86 -12.32 -6.73 13.80
N HIS A 87 -11.84 -6.25 12.64
CA HIS A 87 -10.68 -6.80 11.94
C HIS A 87 -9.43 -5.91 12.05
N ALA A 88 -9.35 -5.09 13.10
CA ALA A 88 -8.28 -4.09 13.26
C ALA A 88 -6.87 -4.70 13.24
N GLU A 89 -6.67 -5.87 13.85
CA GLU A 89 -5.38 -6.57 13.88
C GLU A 89 -4.95 -7.01 12.47
N GLN A 90 -5.88 -7.56 11.69
CA GLN A 90 -5.64 -7.96 10.30
C GLN A 90 -5.35 -6.73 9.43
N THR A 91 -6.12 -5.66 9.62
CA THR A 91 -5.92 -4.37 8.92
C THR A 91 -4.52 -3.83 9.16
N CYS A 92 -4.09 -3.77 10.42
CA CYS A 92 -2.74 -3.32 10.79
C CYS A 92 -1.64 -4.23 10.23
N PHE A 93 -1.84 -5.54 10.28
CA PHE A 93 -0.89 -6.53 9.75
C PHE A 93 -0.70 -6.38 8.24
N LEU A 94 -1.79 -6.27 7.48
CA LEU A 94 -1.75 -6.09 6.04
C LEU A 94 -1.15 -4.74 5.65
N ALA A 95 -1.54 -3.67 6.34
CA ALA A 95 -0.99 -2.34 6.11
C ALA A 95 0.54 -2.32 6.31
N ALA A 96 1.06 -2.95 7.37
CA ALA A 96 2.50 -3.04 7.62
C ALA A 96 3.22 -3.84 6.52
N CYS A 97 2.70 -5.02 6.15
CA CYS A 97 3.26 -5.83 5.06
C CYS A 97 3.29 -5.06 3.73
N ARG A 98 2.23 -4.31 3.42
CA ARG A 98 2.14 -3.54 2.18
C ARG A 98 3.01 -2.31 2.19
N LEU A 99 3.10 -1.60 3.31
CA LEU A 99 3.86 -0.34 3.40
C LEU A 99 5.37 -0.55 3.44
N TYR A 100 5.84 -1.54 4.20
CA TYR A 100 7.27 -1.77 4.41
C TYR A 100 7.81 -3.02 3.71
N GLY A 101 6.94 -3.82 3.08
CA GLY A 101 7.29 -5.12 2.52
C GLY A 101 7.37 -6.23 3.58
N PHE A 102 7.19 -5.90 4.87
CA PHE A 102 7.19 -6.85 5.98
C PHE A 102 6.36 -6.35 7.17
N ALA A 103 6.01 -7.27 8.06
CA ALA A 103 5.41 -6.98 9.35
C ALA A 103 6.06 -7.80 10.44
N ASP A 104 6.35 -7.17 11.57
CA ASP A 104 6.63 -7.80 12.84
C ASP A 104 5.58 -7.39 13.88
N ARG A 105 5.64 -8.02 15.05
CA ARG A 105 4.67 -7.76 16.12
C ARG A 105 4.72 -6.32 16.62
N GLU A 106 5.90 -5.69 16.64
CA GLU A 106 6.07 -4.33 17.13
C GLU A 106 5.39 -3.32 16.20
N LEU A 107 5.65 -3.42 14.90
CA LEU A 107 5.01 -2.56 13.88
C LEU A 107 3.49 -2.68 13.90
N VAL A 108 2.98 -3.92 13.96
CA VAL A 108 1.52 -4.14 14.02
C VAL A 108 0.94 -3.55 15.31
N THR A 109 1.69 -3.62 16.43
CA THR A 109 1.25 -2.99 17.69
C THR A 109 1.26 -1.46 17.62
N GLU A 110 2.23 -0.86 16.92
CA GLU A 110 2.27 0.59 16.68
C GLU A 110 1.06 1.04 15.85
N PHE A 111 0.77 0.32 14.76
CA PHE A 111 -0.40 0.64 13.92
C PHE A 111 -1.72 0.46 14.67
N TYR A 112 -1.81 -0.60 15.48
CA TYR A 112 -3.02 -0.85 16.27
C TYR A 112 -3.30 0.27 17.28
N LYS A 113 -2.27 0.84 17.92
CA LYS A 113 -2.41 1.99 18.81
C LYS A 113 -2.96 3.23 18.09
N ILE A 114 -2.65 3.38 16.80
CA ILE A 114 -3.15 4.49 15.98
C ILE A 114 -4.60 4.22 15.56
N LEU A 115 -4.91 2.97 15.18
CA LEU A 115 -6.22 2.58 14.67
C LEU A 115 -7.26 2.50 15.80
N CYS A 116 -6.88 1.90 16.94
CA CYS A 116 -7.74 1.63 18.10
C CYS A 116 -7.08 2.07 19.42
N PRO A 117 -6.89 3.39 19.67
CA PRO A 117 -6.14 3.91 20.83
C PRO A 117 -6.74 3.55 22.19
N GLU A 118 -8.04 3.26 22.23
CA GLU A 118 -8.80 2.93 23.47
C GLU A 118 -8.63 1.47 23.92
N GLN A 119 -8.03 0.61 23.09
CA GLN A 119 -7.89 -0.81 23.35
C GLN A 119 -6.47 -1.18 23.77
N ASN A 120 -6.33 -2.31 24.49
CA ASN A 120 -5.02 -2.83 24.87
C ASN A 120 -4.33 -3.48 23.63
N ALA A 121 -3.56 -2.67 22.91
CA ALA A 121 -2.86 -3.10 21.70
C ALA A 121 -1.94 -4.32 21.91
N ALA A 122 -1.21 -4.37 23.03
CA ALA A 122 -0.28 -5.45 23.30
C ALA A 122 -0.99 -6.81 23.49
N GLU A 123 -2.14 -6.80 24.11
CA GLU A 123 -2.96 -7.98 24.33
C GLU A 123 -3.64 -8.43 23.03
N ARG A 124 -4.31 -7.52 22.33
CA ARG A 124 -5.03 -7.78 21.09
C ARG A 124 -4.09 -8.31 20.01
N VAL A 125 -3.02 -7.60 19.72
CA VAL A 125 -2.02 -8.03 18.74
C VAL A 125 -1.30 -9.29 19.21
N GLY A 126 -1.05 -9.46 20.52
CA GLY A 126 -0.48 -10.69 21.06
C GLY A 126 -1.36 -11.92 20.84
N ASN A 127 -2.66 -11.79 20.95
CA ASN A 127 -3.61 -12.87 20.66
C ASN A 127 -3.72 -13.15 19.15
N PHE A 128 -3.80 -12.11 18.32
CA PHE A 128 -3.77 -12.24 16.87
C PHE A 128 -2.48 -12.93 16.39
N TRP A 129 -1.32 -12.59 16.96
CA TRP A 129 -0.02 -13.12 16.53
C TRP A 129 0.09 -14.64 16.68
N LYS A 130 -0.63 -15.25 17.62
CA LYS A 130 -0.69 -16.71 17.79
C LYS A 130 -1.30 -17.43 16.58
N GLN A 131 -2.14 -16.74 15.82
CA GLN A 131 -2.82 -17.25 14.62
C GLN A 131 -2.50 -16.47 13.35
N ALA A 132 -1.53 -15.55 13.41
CA ALA A 132 -1.13 -14.72 12.27
C ALA A 132 -0.71 -15.53 11.04
N MET A 133 -0.20 -16.76 11.23
CA MET A 133 0.12 -17.67 10.14
C MET A 133 -1.12 -18.06 9.32
N GLN A 134 -2.27 -18.26 9.95
CA GLN A 134 -3.51 -18.61 9.25
C GLN A 134 -3.98 -17.43 8.41
N CYS A 135 -3.91 -16.22 8.97
CA CYS A 135 -4.18 -14.99 8.24
C CYS A 135 -3.20 -14.82 7.07
N ALA A 136 -1.90 -15.02 7.29
CA ALA A 136 -0.86 -14.86 6.28
C ALA A 136 -1.07 -15.78 5.06
N LEU A 137 -1.47 -17.03 5.28
CA LEU A 137 -1.73 -17.99 4.21
C LEU A 137 -2.85 -17.55 3.26
N GLN A 138 -3.84 -16.80 3.75
CA GLN A 138 -4.94 -16.27 2.93
C GLN A 138 -4.49 -15.18 1.95
N TYR A 139 -3.33 -14.56 2.17
CA TYR A 139 -2.89 -13.34 1.47
C TYR A 139 -1.56 -13.46 0.75
N ASN A 140 -1.07 -14.67 0.50
CA ASN A 140 0.27 -14.91 -0.05
C ASN A 140 1.41 -14.28 0.78
N ILE A 141 1.13 -13.98 2.04
CA ILE A 141 2.10 -13.53 3.01
C ILE A 141 2.85 -14.74 3.56
N LYS A 142 4.17 -14.68 3.55
CA LYS A 142 5.05 -15.75 4.03
C LYS A 142 5.77 -15.33 5.30
N LYS A 143 6.03 -16.31 6.17
CA LYS A 143 6.88 -16.12 7.35
C LYS A 143 8.34 -16.37 6.98
N ILE A 144 9.25 -15.54 7.47
CA ILE A 144 10.69 -15.80 7.33
C ILE A 144 11.07 -16.95 8.27
N VAL A 145 11.72 -17.97 7.73
CA VAL A 145 12.19 -19.12 8.53
C VAL A 145 13.15 -18.67 9.63
N GLY A 146 12.81 -19.03 10.87
CA GLY A 146 13.61 -18.69 12.05
C GLY A 146 13.38 -17.28 12.60
N MET A 147 12.40 -16.52 12.08
CA MET A 147 12.07 -15.18 12.55
C MET A 147 10.56 -15.02 12.70
N GLU A 148 10.12 -14.16 13.64
CA GLU A 148 8.73 -13.76 13.80
C GLU A 148 8.39 -12.56 12.91
N VAL A 149 8.76 -12.65 11.62
CA VAL A 149 8.57 -11.62 10.60
C VAL A 149 7.82 -12.22 9.42
N TYR A 150 6.78 -11.53 8.99
CA TYR A 150 5.97 -11.87 7.82
C TYR A 150 6.26 -10.90 6.69
N TYR A 151 6.08 -11.32 5.44
CA TYR A 151 6.32 -10.48 4.28
C TYR A 151 5.39 -10.85 3.11
N ASP A 152 5.01 -9.86 2.32
CA ASP A 152 4.29 -10.05 1.07
C ASP A 152 5.23 -10.63 0.01
N SER A 153 5.07 -11.92 -0.28
CA SER A 153 5.93 -12.63 -1.23
C SER A 153 5.72 -12.24 -2.70
N GLN A 154 4.67 -11.48 -2.99
CA GLN A 154 4.41 -10.92 -4.33
C GLN A 154 5.19 -9.62 -4.55
N SER A 155 5.45 -8.87 -3.49
CA SER A 155 6.14 -7.57 -3.56
C SER A 155 7.65 -7.71 -3.32
N VAL A 156 8.09 -8.58 -2.42
CA VAL A 156 9.50 -8.70 -2.03
C VAL A 156 9.97 -10.14 -1.91
N SER A 157 11.24 -10.39 -2.27
CA SER A 157 11.87 -11.70 -2.07
C SER A 157 12.29 -11.91 -0.61
N SER A 158 12.36 -13.16 -0.15
CA SER A 158 12.83 -13.51 1.19
C SER A 158 14.20 -12.92 1.54
N ASN A 159 15.12 -12.86 0.57
CA ASN A 159 16.45 -12.28 0.80
C ASN A 159 16.40 -10.76 0.92
N SER A 160 15.61 -10.10 0.07
CA SER A 160 15.41 -8.64 0.15
C SER A 160 14.79 -8.23 1.47
N VAL A 161 13.79 -8.97 1.95
CA VAL A 161 13.15 -8.69 3.25
C VAL A 161 14.13 -8.82 4.41
N LYS A 162 15.00 -9.84 4.42
CA LYS A 162 16.01 -9.99 5.49
C LYS A 162 16.94 -8.79 5.56
N LEU A 163 17.31 -8.22 4.41
CA LEU A 163 18.16 -7.02 4.35
C LEU A 163 17.39 -5.79 4.81
N LEU A 164 16.17 -5.60 4.33
CA LEU A 164 15.28 -4.50 4.73
C LEU A 164 15.02 -4.52 6.23
N TYR A 165 14.67 -5.68 6.78
CA TYR A 165 14.40 -5.83 8.21
C TYR A 165 15.63 -5.56 9.07
N ARG A 166 16.80 -6.04 8.67
CA ARG A 166 18.06 -5.71 9.36
C ARG A 166 18.34 -4.22 9.33
N SER A 167 18.19 -3.57 8.18
CA SER A 167 18.33 -2.12 8.04
C SER A 167 17.34 -1.38 8.93
N PHE A 168 16.11 -1.83 9.00
CA PHE A 168 15.06 -1.27 9.85
C PHE A 168 15.41 -1.35 11.34
N LEU A 169 15.97 -2.47 11.80
CA LEU A 169 16.40 -2.66 13.21
C LEU A 169 17.63 -1.83 13.59
N THR A 170 18.51 -1.54 12.62
CA THR A 170 19.79 -0.83 12.86
C THR A 170 19.71 0.68 12.63
N SER A 171 18.80 1.14 11.80
CA SER A 171 18.48 2.57 11.66
C SER A 171 17.62 2.98 12.85
N ASP A 172 17.81 4.19 13.40
CA ASP A 172 17.01 4.76 14.49
C ASP A 172 15.51 4.86 14.12
N ARG A 173 14.91 3.73 13.75
CA ARG A 173 13.53 3.53 13.32
C ARG A 173 12.99 4.67 12.44
N PHE A 174 13.84 5.14 11.50
CA PHE A 174 13.41 6.13 10.53
C PHE A 174 12.49 5.47 9.50
N HIS A 175 11.21 5.42 9.83
CA HIS A 175 10.16 4.93 8.95
C HIS A 175 8.97 5.88 8.98
N TYR A 176 8.21 5.89 7.92
CA TYR A 176 6.99 6.66 7.82
C TYR A 176 5.92 6.06 8.74
N VAL A 177 5.32 6.86 9.59
CA VAL A 177 4.21 6.42 10.45
C VAL A 177 2.91 6.90 9.81
N PRO A 178 2.06 5.98 9.33
CA PRO A 178 0.81 6.34 8.67
C PRO A 178 -0.23 6.86 9.67
N THR A 179 -1.13 7.69 9.18
CA THR A 179 -2.35 8.08 9.92
C THR A 179 -3.35 6.92 9.95
N LYS A 180 -4.38 7.03 10.79
CA LYS A 180 -5.48 6.05 10.86
C LYS A 180 -6.11 5.80 9.48
N ALA A 181 -6.47 6.86 8.76
CA ALA A 181 -7.07 6.75 7.43
C ALA A 181 -6.13 6.08 6.41
N GLU A 182 -4.82 6.35 6.50
CA GLU A 182 -3.84 5.70 5.64
C GLU A 182 -3.63 4.22 5.99
N ILE A 183 -3.70 3.83 7.25
CA ILE A 183 -3.65 2.41 7.64
C ILE A 183 -4.81 1.65 6.99
N GLU A 184 -6.02 2.19 7.10
CA GLU A 184 -7.22 1.62 6.50
C GLU A 184 -7.07 1.56 4.96
N ASP A 185 -6.70 2.66 4.31
CA ASP A 185 -6.54 2.73 2.85
C ASP A 185 -5.43 1.80 2.32
N ILE A 186 -4.27 1.76 2.97
CA ILE A 186 -3.18 0.86 2.60
C ILE A 186 -3.59 -0.61 2.75
N ALA A 187 -4.31 -0.94 3.82
CA ALA A 187 -4.82 -2.30 4.03
C ALA A 187 -5.90 -2.70 3.01
N ILE A 188 -6.58 -1.74 2.41
CA ILE A 188 -7.65 -1.91 1.43
C ILE A 188 -7.08 -1.95 0.01
N SER A 189 -6.51 -0.83 -0.39
CA SER A 189 -6.15 -0.52 -1.78
C SER A 189 -4.70 -0.86 -2.11
N GLY A 190 -3.87 -1.12 -1.08
CA GLY A 190 -2.43 -1.26 -1.25
C GLY A 190 -1.73 0.09 -1.44
N ILE A 191 -0.52 0.02 -1.98
CA ILE A 191 0.27 1.20 -2.33
C ILE A 191 0.31 1.34 -3.85
N GLY A 192 -0.14 2.46 -4.37
CA GLY A 192 -0.20 2.69 -5.81
C GLY A 192 -0.18 4.16 -6.19
N PHE A 193 -0.52 4.42 -7.44
CA PHE A 193 -0.65 5.76 -7.98
C PHE A 193 -1.92 6.45 -7.46
N SER A 194 -1.98 7.78 -7.58
CA SER A 194 -3.24 8.48 -7.41
C SER A 194 -4.26 7.97 -8.42
N GLU A 195 -5.55 7.96 -8.05
CA GLU A 195 -6.62 7.52 -8.96
C GLU A 195 -6.58 8.28 -10.28
N LYS A 196 -6.26 9.59 -10.22
CA LYS A 196 -6.08 10.44 -11.40
C LYS A 196 -4.96 9.94 -12.33
N ASP A 197 -3.80 9.56 -11.79
CA ASP A 197 -2.66 9.09 -12.59
C ASP A 197 -2.92 7.68 -13.11
N ARG A 198 -3.57 6.84 -12.31
CA ARG A 198 -3.98 5.47 -12.68
C ARG A 198 -4.91 5.51 -13.88
N GLU A 199 -6.02 6.25 -13.79
CA GLU A 199 -6.98 6.37 -14.88
C GLU A 199 -6.37 7.05 -16.12
N ALA A 200 -5.53 8.07 -15.95
CA ALA A 200 -4.83 8.69 -17.07
C ALA A 200 -3.93 7.73 -17.83
N LEU A 201 -3.22 6.83 -17.12
CA LEU A 201 -2.39 5.78 -17.74
C LEU A 201 -3.25 4.77 -18.49
N ILE A 202 -4.33 4.29 -17.87
CA ILE A 202 -5.26 3.32 -18.49
C ILE A 202 -5.89 3.91 -19.76
N ASP A 203 -6.44 5.12 -19.66
CA ASP A 203 -7.04 5.81 -20.80
C ASP A 203 -6.05 6.03 -21.95
N MET A 204 -4.81 6.37 -21.61
CA MET A 204 -3.77 6.55 -22.63
C MET A 204 -3.41 5.22 -23.29
N MET A 205 -3.28 4.14 -22.53
CA MET A 205 -3.03 2.80 -23.07
C MET A 205 -4.16 2.35 -23.98
N GLU A 206 -5.41 2.58 -23.61
CA GLU A 206 -6.57 2.25 -24.40
C GLU A 206 -6.61 3.06 -25.73
N ARG A 207 -6.53 4.39 -25.64
CA ARG A 207 -6.71 5.28 -26.81
C ARG A 207 -5.51 5.22 -27.78
N LYS A 208 -4.29 5.27 -27.25
CA LYS A 208 -3.08 5.41 -28.08
C LYS A 208 -2.47 4.09 -28.50
N TYR A 209 -2.54 3.10 -27.61
CA TYR A 209 -1.92 1.79 -27.86
C TYR A 209 -2.92 0.69 -28.17
N ARG A 210 -4.23 0.99 -28.16
CA ARG A 210 -5.32 0.01 -28.36
C ARG A 210 -5.22 -1.18 -27.41
N CYS A 211 -4.76 -0.92 -26.19
CA CYS A 211 -4.73 -1.89 -25.12
C CYS A 211 -6.14 -2.00 -24.53
N GLU A 212 -6.67 -3.19 -24.36
CA GLU A 212 -7.92 -3.36 -23.64
C GLU A 212 -7.81 -2.78 -22.23
N ARG A 213 -8.86 -2.11 -21.75
CA ARG A 213 -8.88 -1.44 -20.45
C ARG A 213 -8.50 -2.37 -19.29
N THR A 214 -8.91 -3.64 -19.35
CA THR A 214 -8.57 -4.69 -18.39
C THR A 214 -7.07 -4.99 -18.38
N ASN A 215 -6.45 -5.13 -19.55
CA ASN A 215 -5.01 -5.30 -19.69
C ASN A 215 -4.27 -4.04 -19.23
N GLY A 216 -4.81 -2.86 -19.53
CA GLY A 216 -4.27 -1.59 -19.04
C GLY A 216 -4.21 -1.53 -17.51
N ARG A 217 -5.28 -1.94 -16.83
CA ARG A 217 -5.32 -2.04 -15.36
C ARG A 217 -4.28 -3.02 -14.81
N PHE A 218 -4.14 -4.19 -15.44
CA PHE A 218 -3.12 -5.15 -15.05
C PHE A 218 -1.70 -4.57 -15.19
N ILE A 219 -1.40 -3.94 -16.34
CA ILE A 219 -0.09 -3.31 -16.59
C ILE A 219 0.18 -2.24 -15.54
N VAL A 220 -0.79 -1.37 -15.24
CA VAL A 220 -0.66 -0.31 -14.22
C VAL A 220 -0.39 -0.92 -12.85
N GLY A 221 -1.07 -1.99 -12.45
CA GLY A 221 -0.82 -2.68 -11.19
C GLY A 221 0.61 -3.23 -11.07
N GLU A 222 1.17 -3.78 -12.16
CA GLU A 222 2.57 -4.22 -12.19
C GLU A 222 3.56 -3.05 -12.12
N LEU A 223 3.25 -1.91 -12.75
CA LEU A 223 4.05 -0.69 -12.65
C LEU A 223 4.03 -0.11 -11.23
N GLU A 224 2.87 -0.10 -10.58
CA GLU A 224 2.71 0.34 -9.18
C GLU A 224 3.58 -0.50 -8.24
N LYS A 225 3.51 -1.84 -8.35
CA LYS A 225 4.36 -2.75 -7.58
C LYS A 225 5.84 -2.49 -7.81
N ALA A 226 6.26 -2.37 -9.08
CA ALA A 226 7.65 -2.14 -9.43
C ALA A 226 8.19 -0.84 -8.82
N ILE A 227 7.43 0.26 -8.91
CA ILE A 227 7.81 1.55 -8.34
C ILE A 227 7.81 1.51 -6.80
N HIS A 228 6.82 0.85 -6.20
CA HIS A 228 6.75 0.67 -4.76
C HIS A 228 7.95 -0.13 -4.21
N THR A 229 8.41 -1.14 -4.95
CA THR A 229 9.62 -1.91 -4.60
C THR A 229 10.92 -1.19 -4.92
N GLY A 230 10.86 -0.01 -5.51
CA GLY A 230 12.01 0.88 -5.72
C GLY A 230 12.59 0.86 -7.13
N ILE A 231 11.95 0.21 -8.09
CA ILE A 231 12.38 0.25 -9.49
C ILE A 231 12.04 1.63 -10.07
N PRO A 232 13.03 2.38 -10.60
CA PRO A 232 12.78 3.68 -11.20
C PRO A 232 11.90 3.57 -12.46
N ALA A 233 11.05 4.58 -12.70
CA ALA A 233 10.18 4.61 -13.88
C ALA A 233 10.95 4.42 -15.19
N GLY A 234 12.16 5.00 -15.31
CA GLY A 234 13.00 4.86 -16.49
C GLY A 234 13.38 3.42 -16.86
N GLU A 235 13.53 2.55 -15.86
CA GLU A 235 13.85 1.13 -16.08
C GLU A 235 12.65 0.30 -16.57
N LEU A 236 11.42 0.84 -16.44
CA LEU A 236 10.20 0.17 -16.86
C LEU A 236 9.90 0.31 -18.36
N THR A 237 10.69 1.10 -19.08
CA THR A 237 10.51 1.33 -20.54
C THR A 237 10.51 0.01 -21.32
N GLY A 238 11.45 -0.89 -21.02
CA GLY A 238 11.53 -2.20 -21.70
C GLY A 238 10.31 -3.09 -21.44
N TYR A 239 9.78 -3.08 -20.23
CA TYR A 239 8.54 -3.76 -19.89
C TYR A 239 7.35 -3.20 -20.67
N LEU A 240 7.20 -1.88 -20.69
CA LEU A 240 6.12 -1.21 -21.43
C LEU A 240 6.21 -1.45 -22.94
N GLN A 241 7.41 -1.42 -23.50
CA GLN A 241 7.63 -1.77 -24.91
C GLN A 241 7.11 -3.17 -25.22
N LYS A 242 7.45 -4.14 -24.40
CA LYS A 242 7.01 -5.52 -24.56
C LYS A 242 5.50 -5.67 -24.38
N ALA A 243 4.93 -5.04 -23.37
CA ALA A 243 3.52 -5.16 -23.01
C ALA A 243 2.57 -4.46 -24.01
N LEU A 244 2.98 -3.28 -24.53
CA LEU A 244 2.11 -2.43 -25.35
C LEU A 244 2.44 -2.49 -26.84
N LEU A 245 3.67 -2.86 -27.21
CA LEU A 245 4.19 -2.70 -28.57
C LEU A 245 4.55 -4.02 -29.25
N SER A 246 4.12 -5.17 -28.73
CA SER A 246 4.45 -6.47 -29.30
C SER A 246 4.16 -6.52 -30.81
N GLY A 247 5.24 -6.45 -31.62
CA GLY A 247 5.18 -6.51 -33.08
C GLY A 247 5.06 -5.19 -33.85
N ARG A 248 5.04 -4.02 -33.17
CA ARG A 248 5.00 -2.70 -33.82
C ARG A 248 6.35 -2.00 -33.73
N ARG A 249 6.86 -1.51 -34.86
CA ARG A 249 8.03 -0.63 -34.90
C ARG A 249 7.68 0.70 -34.23
N SER A 250 8.45 1.05 -33.19
CA SER A 250 8.58 2.40 -32.60
C SER A 250 7.27 3.17 -32.42
N SER A 251 6.57 2.94 -31.34
CA SER A 251 5.71 4.00 -30.80
C SER A 251 6.37 4.64 -29.60
N TYR A 252 6.30 5.95 -29.58
CA TYR A 252 6.89 6.81 -28.57
C TYR A 252 6.11 6.64 -27.24
N LEU A 253 6.81 6.18 -26.20
CA LEU A 253 6.24 6.00 -24.85
C LEU A 253 6.32 7.27 -23.99
N GLY A 254 6.75 8.40 -24.55
CA GLY A 254 7.06 9.61 -23.78
C GLY A 254 5.92 10.08 -22.88
N ASP A 255 4.69 10.06 -23.37
CA ASP A 255 3.54 10.52 -22.59
C ASP A 255 3.27 9.60 -21.38
N ILE A 256 3.43 8.28 -21.55
CA ILE A 256 3.31 7.31 -20.43
C ILE A 256 4.45 7.54 -19.44
N MET A 257 5.67 7.73 -19.94
CA MET A 257 6.84 7.95 -19.09
C MET A 257 6.72 9.23 -18.29
N GLU A 258 6.18 10.32 -18.86
CA GLU A 258 5.92 11.57 -18.14
C GLU A 258 4.98 11.37 -16.95
N ILE A 259 3.88 10.60 -17.14
CA ILE A 259 2.96 10.31 -16.06
C ILE A 259 3.64 9.44 -15.00
N LEU A 260 4.39 8.41 -15.41
CA LEU A 260 5.10 7.51 -14.50
C LEU A 260 6.17 8.25 -13.68
N GLU A 261 6.95 9.12 -14.29
CA GLU A 261 7.98 9.93 -13.61
C GLU A 261 7.36 10.91 -12.60
N ARG A 262 6.16 11.40 -12.88
CA ARG A 262 5.41 12.21 -11.91
C ARG A 262 4.87 11.33 -10.78
N ALA A 263 4.19 10.25 -11.11
CA ALA A 263 3.52 9.37 -10.16
C ALA A 263 4.52 8.70 -9.21
N GLN A 264 5.69 8.26 -9.69
CA GLN A 264 6.71 7.63 -8.84
C GLN A 264 7.16 8.48 -7.65
N ARG A 265 7.09 9.82 -7.77
CA ARG A 265 7.50 10.74 -6.69
C ARG A 265 6.54 10.77 -5.52
N THR A 266 5.29 10.38 -5.75
CA THR A 266 4.20 10.39 -4.77
C THR A 266 3.88 9.00 -4.23
N VAL A 267 4.40 7.93 -4.86
CA VAL A 267 4.23 6.56 -4.38
C VAL A 267 5.16 6.31 -3.19
N ARG A 268 4.63 5.73 -2.13
CA ARG A 268 5.39 5.27 -0.97
C ARG A 268 6.27 4.09 -1.35
N LYS A 269 7.53 4.09 -0.94
CA LYS A 269 8.52 3.10 -1.37
C LYS A 269 9.06 2.29 -0.20
N ILE A 270 9.08 0.98 -0.36
CA ILE A 270 9.67 0.04 0.61
C ILE A 270 11.14 0.41 0.94
N PRO A 271 12.04 0.66 -0.04
CA PRO A 271 13.44 1.01 0.25
C PRO A 271 13.60 2.35 0.97
N LEU A 272 12.58 3.19 0.95
CA LEU A 272 12.57 4.47 1.67
C LEU A 272 11.85 4.39 3.02
N GLY A 273 11.61 3.18 3.55
CA GLY A 273 10.91 2.99 4.81
C GLY A 273 9.47 3.53 4.80
N GLY A 274 8.76 3.40 3.68
CA GLY A 274 7.39 3.88 3.51
C GLY A 274 7.26 5.37 3.18
N TYR A 275 8.36 6.13 3.08
CA TYR A 275 8.32 7.51 2.59
C TYR A 275 8.19 7.59 1.08
N THR A 276 7.64 8.70 0.61
CA THR A 276 7.70 9.11 -0.80
C THR A 276 9.01 9.85 -1.10
N GLU A 277 9.44 9.88 -2.36
CA GLU A 277 10.60 10.69 -2.78
C GLU A 277 10.39 12.18 -2.47
N THR A 278 9.16 12.65 -2.62
CA THR A 278 8.81 14.06 -2.35
C THR A 278 9.02 14.42 -0.87
N GLU A 279 8.63 13.53 0.05
CA GLU A 279 8.81 13.74 1.50
C GLU A 279 10.29 13.76 1.88
N ILE A 280 11.07 12.82 1.37
CA ILE A 280 12.52 12.75 1.60
C ILE A 280 13.21 14.03 1.06
N ASN A 281 12.92 14.44 -0.16
CA ASN A 281 13.52 15.63 -0.76
C ASN A 281 13.17 16.90 0.02
N ARG A 282 11.94 17.04 0.52
CA ARG A 282 11.54 18.17 1.38
C ARG A 282 12.31 18.18 2.71
N ALA A 283 12.50 17.01 3.33
CA ALA A 283 13.25 16.90 4.59
C ALA A 283 14.73 17.28 4.40
N VAL A 284 15.36 16.82 3.31
CA VAL A 284 16.75 17.16 2.95
C VAL A 284 16.90 18.66 2.66
N THR A 285 15.95 19.26 1.94
CA THR A 285 15.97 20.70 1.62
C THR A 285 15.84 21.54 2.88
N LYS A 286 14.93 21.19 3.80
CA LYS A 286 14.78 21.86 5.10
C LYS A 286 16.08 21.81 5.92
N LYS A 287 16.76 20.66 5.98
CA LYS A 287 18.06 20.53 6.67
C LYS A 287 19.16 21.40 6.03
N LYS A 288 19.17 21.57 4.70
CA LYS A 288 20.13 22.44 4.01
C LYS A 288 19.87 23.93 4.29
N VAL A 289 18.60 24.35 4.42
CA VAL A 289 18.22 25.75 4.70
C VAL A 289 18.59 26.16 6.12
N VAL A 290 18.60 25.23 7.09
CA VAL A 290 18.97 25.54 8.50
C VAL A 290 20.48 25.75 8.69
N ARG A 291 21.33 25.41 7.71
CA ARG A 291 22.80 25.60 7.77
C ARG A 291 23.34 26.75 6.95
N VAL A 292 22.60 27.82 6.73
CA VAL A 292 23.18 29.09 6.35
C VAL A 292 23.68 29.75 7.64
N GLU A 293 24.86 29.37 8.11
CA GLU A 293 25.60 30.16 9.08
C GLU A 293 25.72 31.56 8.49
N LYS A 294 25.03 32.51 9.09
CA LYS A 294 25.10 33.91 8.69
C LYS A 294 26.57 34.29 8.86
N LYS A 295 27.33 34.41 7.75
CA LYS A 295 28.70 34.89 7.81
C LYS A 295 28.70 36.27 8.47
N ILE A 296 29.28 36.36 9.66
CA ILE A 296 29.38 37.58 10.42
C ILE A 296 30.63 38.32 9.86
N TYR A 297 30.42 39.47 9.28
CA TYR A 297 31.50 40.27 8.77
C TYR A 297 32.09 41.17 9.89
N PRO A 298 33.38 41.60 9.77
CA PRO A 298 34.03 42.35 10.82
C PRO A 298 33.29 43.62 11.26
N ASN A 299 32.50 44.23 10.38
CA ASN A 299 31.76 45.45 10.66
C ASN A 299 30.29 45.21 11.11
N ASP A 300 29.81 43.97 11.11
CA ASP A 300 28.45 43.65 11.56
C ASP A 300 28.31 43.86 13.08
N PRO A 301 27.08 44.13 13.56
CA PRO A 301 26.79 44.13 15.01
C PRO A 301 27.21 42.78 15.61
N CYS A 302 27.88 42.84 16.75
CA CYS A 302 28.33 41.62 17.43
C CYS A 302 27.12 40.79 17.92
N PRO A 303 27.05 39.48 17.65
CA PRO A 303 25.92 38.64 18.05
C PRO A 303 25.82 38.44 19.56
N CYS A 304 26.83 38.85 20.34
CA CYS A 304 26.76 38.85 21.82
C CYS A 304 25.85 39.93 22.39
N GLY A 305 25.24 40.79 21.58
CA GLY A 305 24.32 41.84 22.06
C GLY A 305 25.00 43.09 22.64
N SER A 306 26.34 43.20 22.57
CA SER A 306 27.11 44.32 23.13
C SER A 306 26.94 45.67 22.39
N GLY A 307 26.26 45.71 21.26
CA GLY A 307 26.11 46.89 20.42
C GLY A 307 27.39 47.30 19.66
N LYS A 308 28.53 46.61 19.91
CA LYS A 308 29.82 46.87 19.23
C LYS A 308 29.91 46.10 17.91
N LYS A 309 30.75 46.61 16.96
CA LYS A 309 31.08 45.86 15.74
C LYS A 309 31.82 44.58 16.13
N TYR A 310 31.61 43.47 15.35
CA TYR A 310 32.18 42.13 15.63
C TYR A 310 33.71 42.18 15.79
N LYS A 311 34.43 42.90 14.91
CA LYS A 311 35.89 43.09 14.99
C LYS A 311 36.36 43.75 16.29
N ASN A 312 35.51 44.54 16.95
CA ASN A 312 35.83 45.29 18.19
C ASN A 312 35.27 44.58 19.44
N CYS A 313 34.73 43.36 19.30
CA CYS A 313 34.15 42.57 20.36
C CYS A 313 34.61 41.10 20.26
N CYS A 314 33.73 40.18 19.96
CA CYS A 314 34.04 38.75 19.93
C CYS A 314 34.95 38.33 18.74
N GLY A 315 35.08 39.14 17.75
CA GLY A 315 36.01 38.96 16.62
C GLY A 315 37.41 39.56 16.82
N ARG A 316 37.69 40.09 18.01
CA ARG A 316 39.04 40.63 18.35
C ARG A 316 39.93 39.46 18.76
N ARG A 317 40.89 39.09 17.93
CA ARG A 317 42.00 38.20 18.28
C ARG A 317 43.13 38.97 18.92
#